data_c7e7f05c4d479a0a585fafb6ea5a4d73
#
_entry.id   c7e7f05c4d479a0a585fafb6ea5a4d73
#
_cell.length_a   1.000
_cell.length_b   1.000
_cell.length_c   1.000
_cell.angle_alpha   90.00
_cell.angle_beta   90.00
_cell.angle_gamma   90.00
#
_symmetry.space_group_name_H-M   'P 1'
#
loop_
_entity.id
_entity.type
_entity.pdbx_description
1 polymer ?
#
loop_
_entity_poly.entity_id
_entity_poly.type
_entity_poly.pdbx_seq_one_letter_code
_entity_poly.pdbx_strand_id
1 'polypeptide(L)'
;MTTRQESRDNYLKAVENKDIFFKGLPCRRGGHTLRYRIGRNCVECKKIDDKSPKRKDWHKSPRVLEMKKKISKEWYHIPENKKKKMERQAQGYAKRYKNDPTFRCFALLRSSLSNFLKQVGTIKEDRTHEIVGYTPREFYDSLKSKLKKGMTMENQGKDGWEIDHIRPLSWFTKGQEKECFALSNLKPEWEEWNAWKSNRFEGSSEEYPMPKKVIKN
;
A
#
# COMPACT_ATOMS: atom_id res chain seq x y z
N MET A 1 23.92 -31.84 28.87
CA MET A 1 22.72 -32.32 28.06
C MET A 1 21.47 -31.99 28.84
N THR A 2 20.40 -31.52 28.19
CA THR A 2 19.12 -31.22 28.89
C THR A 2 18.46 -32.53 29.32
N THR A 3 18.20 -32.68 30.62
CA THR A 3 17.51 -33.85 31.17
C THR A 3 15.99 -33.77 30.88
N ARG A 4 15.27 -34.89 31.09
CA ARG A 4 13.79 -34.90 30.95
C ARG A 4 13.13 -33.97 31.94
N GLN A 5 13.62 -33.88 33.17
CA GLN A 5 13.09 -33.00 34.19
C GLN A 5 13.32 -31.53 33.83
N GLU A 6 14.55 -31.14 33.49
CA GLU A 6 14.86 -29.78 33.05
C GLU A 6 14.03 -29.36 31.84
N SER A 7 13.80 -30.26 30.87
CA SER A 7 12.95 -29.97 29.69
C SER A 7 11.48 -29.69 30.08
N ARG A 8 10.97 -30.41 31.11
CA ARG A 8 9.61 -30.21 31.63
C ARG A 8 9.51 -28.88 32.35
N ASP A 9 10.48 -28.56 33.19
CA ASP A 9 10.52 -27.32 33.98
C ASP A 9 10.63 -26.09 33.06
N ASN A 10 11.47 -26.17 32.05
CA ASN A 10 11.59 -25.13 31.01
C ASN A 10 10.30 -24.93 30.24
N TYR A 11 9.56 -26.02 29.92
CA TYR A 11 8.26 -25.93 29.29
C TYR A 11 7.23 -25.24 30.18
N LEU A 12 7.15 -25.58 31.46
CA LEU A 12 6.21 -25.01 32.42
C LEU A 12 6.48 -23.50 32.61
N LYS A 13 7.75 -23.12 32.76
CA LYS A 13 8.18 -21.70 32.81
C LYS A 13 7.76 -20.95 31.53
N ALA A 14 7.96 -21.54 30.34
CA ALA A 14 7.54 -20.92 29.09
C ALA A 14 6.03 -20.80 28.95
N VAL A 15 5.25 -21.68 29.57
CA VAL A 15 3.78 -21.56 29.63
C VAL A 15 3.37 -20.39 30.51
N GLU A 16 3.94 -20.28 31.70
CA GLU A 16 3.69 -19.22 32.67
C GLU A 16 4.05 -17.84 32.10
N ASN A 17 5.25 -17.69 31.53
CA ASN A 17 5.76 -16.47 30.95
C ASN A 17 5.14 -16.14 29.55
N LYS A 18 4.33 -17.04 28.99
CA LYS A 18 3.79 -16.92 27.61
C LYS A 18 4.87 -16.88 26.54
N ASP A 19 6.06 -17.46 26.80
CA ASP A 19 7.14 -17.52 25.82
C ASP A 19 6.76 -18.35 24.60
N ILE A 20 7.31 -18.01 23.44
CA ILE A 20 7.07 -18.75 22.19
C ILE A 20 7.86 -20.04 22.15
N PHE A 21 9.06 -20.04 22.77
CA PHE A 21 10.00 -21.12 22.72
C PHE A 21 10.43 -21.58 24.12
N PHE A 22 10.93 -22.82 24.21
CA PHE A 22 11.58 -23.37 25.39
C PHE A 22 12.72 -24.30 25.02
N LYS A 23 13.69 -24.48 25.93
CA LYS A 23 14.77 -25.44 25.77
C LYS A 23 14.29 -26.82 26.19
N GLY A 24 14.14 -27.72 25.22
CA GLY A 24 13.68 -29.09 25.43
C GLY A 24 14.77 -30.15 25.21
N LEU A 25 14.36 -31.43 25.19
CA LEU A 25 15.26 -32.53 24.86
C LEU A 25 15.81 -32.38 23.42
N PRO A 26 17.04 -32.87 23.16
CA PRO A 26 17.61 -32.94 21.82
C PRO A 26 16.65 -33.64 20.84
N CYS A 27 16.46 -33.07 19.64
CA CYS A 27 15.65 -33.71 18.63
C CYS A 27 16.39 -34.87 17.94
N ARG A 28 15.66 -35.90 17.52
CA ARG A 28 16.22 -37.10 16.86
C ARG A 28 16.89 -36.83 15.51
N ARG A 29 16.53 -35.74 14.81
CA ARG A 29 17.02 -35.44 13.45
C ARG A 29 18.33 -34.65 13.43
N GLY A 30 18.60 -33.84 14.45
CA GLY A 30 19.80 -32.98 14.42
C GLY A 30 20.25 -32.48 15.79
N GLY A 31 19.81 -33.11 16.89
CA GLY A 31 20.28 -32.77 18.24
C GLY A 31 19.86 -31.38 18.76
N HIS A 32 19.05 -30.62 17.99
CA HIS A 32 18.58 -29.27 18.36
C HIS A 32 17.70 -29.32 19.62
N THR A 33 17.90 -28.38 20.53
CA THR A 33 17.18 -28.33 21.82
C THR A 33 16.06 -27.30 21.87
N LEU A 34 16.05 -26.29 20.97
CA LEU A 34 15.02 -25.27 20.95
C LEU A 34 13.71 -25.81 20.38
N ARG A 35 12.61 -25.60 21.11
CA ARG A 35 11.27 -26.11 20.74
C ARG A 35 10.23 -25.03 20.81
N TYR A 36 9.22 -25.11 19.96
CA TYR A 36 8.01 -24.30 20.12
C TYR A 36 7.22 -24.72 21.36
N ARG A 37 6.71 -23.78 22.16
CA ARG A 37 5.85 -24.08 23.27
C ARG A 37 4.57 -24.79 22.82
N ILE A 38 3.92 -24.28 21.76
CA ILE A 38 2.74 -24.91 21.16
C ILE A 38 3.21 -26.00 20.20
N GLY A 39 2.72 -27.24 20.41
CA GLY A 39 3.06 -28.40 19.59
C GLY A 39 4.42 -29.03 19.85
N ARG A 40 5.26 -28.44 20.70
CA ARG A 40 6.59 -28.96 21.16
C ARG A 40 7.53 -29.42 20.05
N ASN A 41 7.32 -28.96 18.81
CA ASN A 41 8.14 -29.31 17.66
C ASN A 41 9.51 -28.63 17.76
N CYS A 42 10.57 -29.29 17.24
CA CYS A 42 11.89 -28.68 17.07
C CYS A 42 11.80 -27.49 16.12
N VAL A 43 12.33 -26.33 16.53
CA VAL A 43 12.26 -25.08 15.76
C VAL A 43 13.02 -25.22 14.45
N GLU A 44 14.25 -25.75 14.47
CA GLU A 44 15.09 -25.87 13.28
C GLU A 44 14.55 -26.90 12.29
N CYS A 45 14.15 -28.08 12.77
CA CYS A 45 13.54 -29.09 11.91
C CYS A 45 12.26 -28.60 11.27
N LYS A 46 11.42 -27.87 12.01
CA LYS A 46 10.19 -27.30 11.47
C LYS A 46 10.47 -26.24 10.39
N LYS A 47 11.46 -25.37 10.58
CA LYS A 47 11.88 -24.40 9.56
C LYS A 47 12.30 -25.07 8.25
N ILE A 48 13.02 -26.22 8.36
CA ILE A 48 13.43 -27.02 7.19
C ILE A 48 12.20 -27.62 6.50
N ASP A 49 11.30 -28.25 7.28
CA ASP A 49 10.09 -28.88 6.75
C ASP A 49 9.15 -27.85 6.09
N ASP A 50 8.99 -26.64 6.68
CA ASP A 50 8.14 -25.58 6.14
C ASP A 50 8.68 -25.02 4.81
N LYS A 51 10.00 -25.09 4.56
CA LYS A 51 10.63 -24.70 3.29
C LYS A 51 10.62 -25.82 2.23
N SER A 52 10.26 -27.04 2.58
CA SER A 52 10.26 -28.18 1.67
C SER A 52 9.26 -27.99 0.52
N PRO A 53 9.56 -28.46 -0.71
CA PRO A 53 8.64 -28.39 -1.85
C PRO A 53 7.29 -29.04 -1.51
N LYS A 54 7.29 -30.22 -0.91
CA LYS A 54 6.10 -30.96 -0.49
C LYS A 54 5.17 -30.13 0.40
N ARG A 55 5.73 -29.35 1.34
CA ARG A 55 4.97 -28.49 2.25
C ARG A 55 4.39 -27.30 1.51
N LYS A 56 5.16 -26.70 0.59
CA LYS A 56 4.71 -25.58 -0.27
C LYS A 56 3.55 -26.01 -1.16
N ASP A 57 3.63 -27.19 -1.77
CA ASP A 57 2.59 -27.73 -2.65
C ASP A 57 1.32 -28.07 -1.87
N TRP A 58 1.47 -28.65 -0.66
CA TRP A 58 0.33 -28.86 0.24
C TRP A 58 -0.42 -27.55 0.54
N HIS A 59 0.34 -26.45 0.81
CA HIS A 59 -0.25 -25.13 1.05
C HIS A 59 -0.98 -24.54 -0.16
N LYS A 60 -0.65 -24.97 -1.37
CA LYS A 60 -1.30 -24.57 -2.63
C LYS A 60 -2.45 -25.47 -3.03
N SER A 61 -2.63 -26.62 -2.37
CA SER A 61 -3.70 -27.56 -2.72
C SER A 61 -5.08 -26.90 -2.58
N PRO A 62 -6.03 -27.21 -3.50
CA PRO A 62 -7.37 -26.61 -3.51
C PRO A 62 -8.08 -26.71 -2.15
N ARG A 63 -8.03 -27.87 -1.52
CA ARG A 63 -8.60 -28.14 -0.20
C ARG A 63 -8.08 -27.19 0.87
N VAL A 64 -6.75 -26.97 0.91
CA VAL A 64 -6.14 -26.09 1.92
C VAL A 64 -6.44 -24.63 1.63
N LEU A 65 -6.48 -24.23 0.36
CA LEU A 65 -6.86 -22.87 -0.02
C LEU A 65 -8.31 -22.56 0.35
N GLU A 66 -9.22 -23.49 0.13
CA GLU A 66 -10.63 -23.35 0.51
C GLU A 66 -10.80 -23.27 2.04
N MET A 67 -10.13 -24.15 2.78
CA MET A 67 -10.10 -24.10 4.25
C MET A 67 -9.58 -22.74 4.76
N LYS A 68 -8.49 -22.23 4.18
CA LYS A 68 -7.95 -20.91 4.53
C LYS A 68 -8.92 -19.78 4.22
N LYS A 69 -9.63 -19.85 3.08
CA LYS A 69 -10.67 -18.86 2.73
C LYS A 69 -11.80 -18.87 3.75
N LYS A 70 -12.27 -20.06 4.16
CA LYS A 70 -13.34 -20.21 5.17
C LYS A 70 -12.90 -19.60 6.51
N ILE A 71 -11.74 -20.01 7.05
CA ILE A 71 -11.19 -19.49 8.30
C ILE A 71 -10.99 -17.98 8.23
N SER A 72 -10.46 -17.46 7.12
CA SER A 72 -10.26 -16.03 6.93
C SER A 72 -11.59 -15.26 6.93
N LYS A 73 -12.62 -15.82 6.30
CA LYS A 73 -13.97 -15.24 6.27
C LYS A 73 -14.57 -15.19 7.68
N GLU A 74 -14.53 -16.31 8.41
CA GLU A 74 -15.02 -16.40 9.79
C GLU A 74 -14.29 -15.43 10.71
N TRP A 75 -12.95 -15.36 10.61
CA TRP A 75 -12.12 -14.45 11.37
C TRP A 75 -12.49 -12.97 11.11
N TYR A 76 -12.79 -12.63 9.84
CA TYR A 76 -13.15 -11.28 9.44
C TYR A 76 -14.54 -10.84 9.91
N HIS A 77 -15.45 -11.80 10.14
CA HIS A 77 -16.79 -11.51 10.69
C HIS A 77 -16.76 -11.10 12.17
N ILE A 78 -15.66 -11.37 12.89
CA ILE A 78 -15.48 -10.89 14.27
C ILE A 78 -15.13 -9.39 14.21
N PRO A 79 -16.00 -8.49 14.76
CA PRO A 79 -15.81 -7.03 14.64
C PRO A 79 -14.46 -6.55 15.15
N GLU A 80 -13.97 -7.10 16.26
CA GLU A 80 -12.67 -6.76 16.83
C GLU A 80 -11.52 -7.10 15.90
N ASN A 81 -11.56 -8.25 15.22
CA ASN A 81 -10.53 -8.65 14.28
C ASN A 81 -10.52 -7.76 13.03
N LYS A 82 -11.71 -7.39 12.55
CA LYS A 82 -11.87 -6.41 11.47
C LYS A 82 -11.25 -5.08 11.85
N LYS A 83 -11.54 -4.56 13.04
CA LYS A 83 -10.98 -3.32 13.58
C LYS A 83 -9.45 -3.37 13.65
N LYS A 84 -8.88 -4.40 14.28
CA LYS A 84 -7.42 -4.62 14.37
C LYS A 84 -6.75 -4.68 12.98
N LYS A 85 -7.38 -5.32 12.00
CA LYS A 85 -6.87 -5.36 10.62
C LYS A 85 -6.87 -3.98 9.99
N MET A 86 -7.95 -3.22 10.12
CA MET A 86 -8.06 -1.85 9.58
C MET A 86 -7.03 -0.91 10.21
N GLU A 87 -6.85 -0.96 11.52
CA GLU A 87 -5.84 -0.16 12.23
C GLU A 87 -4.42 -0.49 11.74
N ARG A 88 -4.08 -1.77 11.63
CA ARG A 88 -2.77 -2.19 11.11
C ARG A 88 -2.55 -1.75 9.66
N GLN A 89 -3.59 -1.81 8.82
CA GLN A 89 -3.51 -1.34 7.43
C GLN A 89 -3.33 0.18 7.38
N ALA A 90 -4.08 0.93 8.20
CA ALA A 90 -3.94 2.39 8.29
C ALA A 90 -2.55 2.81 8.75
N GLN A 91 -2.00 2.15 9.80
CA GLN A 91 -0.64 2.39 10.27
C GLN A 91 0.40 2.08 9.19
N GLY A 92 0.25 0.95 8.49
CA GLY A 92 1.13 0.57 7.39
C GLY A 92 1.09 1.57 6.23
N TYR A 93 -0.10 2.03 5.86
CA TYR A 93 -0.29 3.07 4.85
C TYR A 93 0.35 4.40 5.28
N ALA A 94 0.09 4.87 6.50
CA ALA A 94 0.64 6.11 7.03
C ALA A 94 2.19 6.08 7.07
N LYS A 95 2.77 4.96 7.53
CA LYS A 95 4.22 4.75 7.52
C LYS A 95 4.80 4.81 6.11
N ARG A 96 4.16 4.14 5.14
CA ARG A 96 4.61 4.15 3.75
C ARG A 96 4.44 5.53 3.12
N TYR A 97 3.32 6.20 3.35
CA TYR A 97 3.05 7.55 2.86
C TYR A 97 4.10 8.56 3.33
N LYS A 98 4.54 8.44 4.59
CA LYS A 98 5.59 9.31 5.16
C LYS A 98 6.98 9.01 4.58
N ASN A 99 7.33 7.73 4.41
CA ASN A 99 8.71 7.30 4.14
C ASN A 99 9.01 7.00 2.66
N ASP A 100 7.98 6.87 1.80
CA ASP A 100 8.13 6.54 0.38
C ASP A 100 7.53 7.67 -0.48
N PRO A 101 8.36 8.63 -0.93
CA PRO A 101 7.88 9.76 -1.75
C PRO A 101 7.22 9.32 -3.06
N THR A 102 7.71 8.23 -3.68
CA THR A 102 7.10 7.67 -4.90
C THR A 102 5.68 7.19 -4.63
N PHE A 103 5.49 6.48 -3.52
CA PHE A 103 4.16 6.05 -3.10
C PHE A 103 3.25 7.23 -2.77
N ARG A 104 3.78 8.25 -2.05
CA ARG A 104 3.02 9.46 -1.67
C ARG A 104 2.51 10.20 -2.90
N CYS A 105 3.39 10.53 -3.85
CA CYS A 105 3.01 11.21 -5.10
C CYS A 105 1.93 10.43 -5.86
N PHE A 106 2.12 9.12 -6.01
CA PHE A 106 1.15 8.30 -6.74
C PHE A 106 -0.17 8.08 -5.99
N ALA A 107 -0.15 8.15 -4.65
CA ALA A 107 -1.37 8.13 -3.84
C ALA A 107 -2.20 9.41 -4.03
N LEU A 108 -1.55 10.57 -4.11
CA LEU A 108 -2.19 11.85 -4.40
C LEU A 108 -2.79 11.86 -5.81
N LEU A 109 -2.03 11.43 -6.82
CA LEU A 109 -2.53 11.27 -8.20
C LEU A 109 -3.77 10.37 -8.24
N ARG A 110 -3.73 9.22 -7.56
CA ARG A 110 -4.86 8.28 -7.50
C ARG A 110 -6.09 8.91 -6.86
N SER A 111 -5.91 9.72 -5.81
CA SER A 111 -6.99 10.43 -5.16
C SER A 111 -7.60 11.48 -6.09
N SER A 112 -6.76 12.26 -6.76
CA SER A 112 -7.19 13.27 -7.75
C SER A 112 -7.96 12.63 -8.91
N LEU A 113 -7.44 11.54 -9.49
CA LEU A 113 -8.13 10.78 -10.54
C LEU A 113 -9.49 10.25 -10.05
N SER A 114 -9.56 9.71 -8.84
CA SER A 114 -10.83 9.21 -8.29
C SER A 114 -11.87 10.33 -8.13
N ASN A 115 -11.44 11.52 -7.71
CA ASN A 115 -12.30 12.68 -7.58
C ASN A 115 -12.76 13.17 -8.95
N PHE A 116 -11.86 13.24 -9.93
CA PHE A 116 -12.20 13.59 -11.31
C PHE A 116 -13.26 12.63 -11.88
N LEU A 117 -13.06 11.32 -11.79
CA LEU A 117 -14.00 10.32 -12.29
C LEU A 117 -15.41 10.47 -11.66
N LYS A 118 -15.45 10.74 -10.35
CA LYS A 118 -16.74 11.04 -9.65
C LYS A 118 -17.39 12.30 -10.20
N GLN A 119 -16.61 13.36 -10.41
CA GLN A 119 -17.10 14.64 -10.92
C GLN A 119 -17.69 14.50 -12.33
N VAL A 120 -17.08 13.69 -13.19
CA VAL A 120 -17.60 13.43 -14.57
C VAL A 120 -18.63 12.29 -14.62
N GLY A 121 -19.06 11.75 -13.47
CA GLY A 121 -20.10 10.72 -13.39
C GLY A 121 -19.65 9.35 -13.91
N THR A 122 -18.36 9.02 -13.76
CA THR A 122 -17.78 7.74 -14.21
C THR A 122 -17.24 6.92 -13.03
N ILE A 123 -17.31 5.60 -13.15
CA ILE A 123 -16.72 4.66 -12.20
C ILE A 123 -15.31 4.31 -12.67
N LYS A 124 -14.40 4.15 -11.71
CA LYS A 124 -13.05 3.69 -12.00
C LYS A 124 -13.07 2.18 -12.31
N GLU A 125 -12.83 1.81 -13.56
CA GLU A 125 -12.87 0.42 -14.03
C GLU A 125 -11.51 -0.27 -13.91
N ASP A 126 -10.41 0.45 -14.21
CA ASP A 126 -9.06 -0.09 -14.26
C ASP A 126 -8.14 0.44 -13.14
N ARG A 127 -6.94 -0.11 -13.04
CA ARG A 127 -5.92 0.39 -12.13
C ARG A 127 -5.42 1.76 -12.59
N THR A 128 -5.04 2.62 -11.63
CA THR A 128 -4.61 3.99 -11.94
C THR A 128 -3.53 4.05 -13.03
N HIS A 129 -2.50 3.20 -12.96
CA HIS A 129 -1.40 3.21 -13.94
C HIS A 129 -1.82 2.76 -15.35
N GLU A 130 -2.88 1.95 -15.46
CA GLU A 130 -3.48 1.54 -16.74
C GLU A 130 -4.25 2.70 -17.37
N ILE A 131 -5.01 3.45 -16.54
CA ILE A 131 -5.77 4.62 -17.01
C ILE A 131 -4.84 5.75 -17.47
N VAL A 132 -3.83 6.08 -16.65
CA VAL A 132 -2.93 7.22 -16.96
C VAL A 132 -1.81 6.86 -17.93
N GLY A 133 -1.49 5.57 -18.10
CA GLY A 133 -0.52 5.05 -19.06
C GLY A 133 0.95 5.14 -18.63
N TYR A 134 1.24 5.31 -17.33
CA TYR A 134 2.59 5.32 -16.78
C TYR A 134 2.66 4.73 -15.36
N THR A 135 3.84 4.34 -14.95
CA THR A 135 4.12 3.73 -13.65
C THR A 135 4.28 4.78 -12.54
N PRO A 136 4.16 4.38 -11.25
CA PRO A 136 4.46 5.28 -10.13
C PRO A 136 5.88 5.87 -10.16
N ARG A 137 6.84 5.12 -10.70
CA ARG A 137 8.24 5.56 -10.80
C ARG A 137 8.42 6.65 -11.87
N GLU A 138 7.86 6.46 -13.05
CA GLU A 138 7.89 7.44 -14.14
C GLU A 138 7.21 8.75 -13.70
N PHE A 139 6.10 8.65 -12.99
CA PHE A 139 5.42 9.82 -12.43
C PHE A 139 6.31 10.59 -11.44
N TYR A 140 6.91 9.87 -10.49
CA TYR A 140 7.82 10.45 -9.52
C TYR A 140 9.02 11.14 -10.18
N ASP A 141 9.66 10.48 -11.16
CA ASP A 141 10.82 11.01 -11.86
C ASP A 141 10.45 12.25 -12.69
N SER A 142 9.26 12.26 -13.32
CA SER A 142 8.72 13.43 -14.02
C SER A 142 8.48 14.62 -13.09
N LEU A 143 7.92 14.42 -11.91
CA LEU A 143 7.75 15.50 -10.93
C LEU A 143 9.09 16.00 -10.42
N LYS A 144 10.01 15.09 -10.09
CA LYS A 144 11.34 15.41 -9.58
C LYS A 144 12.15 16.26 -10.55
N SER A 145 12.05 15.98 -11.86
CA SER A 145 12.75 16.77 -12.90
C SER A 145 12.20 18.18 -13.09
N LYS A 146 10.98 18.44 -12.61
CA LYS A 146 10.30 19.73 -12.74
C LYS A 146 10.30 20.56 -11.44
N LEU A 147 10.96 20.10 -10.38
CA LEU A 147 11.02 20.82 -9.10
C LEU A 147 11.69 22.18 -9.31
N LYS A 148 11.05 23.23 -8.79
CA LYS A 148 11.59 24.60 -8.79
C LYS A 148 12.56 24.78 -7.63
N LYS A 149 13.36 25.88 -7.66
CA LYS A 149 14.27 26.23 -6.57
C LYS A 149 13.53 26.29 -5.23
N GLY A 150 14.05 25.59 -4.24
CA GLY A 150 13.44 25.48 -2.89
C GLY A 150 12.42 24.36 -2.72
N MET A 151 11.96 23.72 -3.80
CA MET A 151 11.11 22.54 -3.72
C MET A 151 11.96 21.28 -3.51
N THR A 152 11.55 20.46 -2.57
CA THR A 152 12.14 19.13 -2.30
C THR A 152 11.03 18.11 -2.15
N MET A 153 11.36 16.83 -2.22
CA MET A 153 10.33 15.78 -2.00
C MET A 153 9.82 15.75 -0.56
N GLU A 154 10.56 16.31 0.38
CA GLU A 154 10.22 16.37 1.79
C GLU A 154 9.20 17.47 2.10
N ASN A 155 9.26 18.64 1.39
CA ASN A 155 8.32 19.75 1.58
C ASN A 155 7.10 19.71 0.67
N GLN A 156 6.76 18.51 0.13
CA GLN A 156 5.51 18.29 -0.58
C GLN A 156 4.32 18.32 0.38
N GLY A 157 3.29 19.07 0.08
CA GLY A 157 2.05 19.18 0.85
C GLY A 157 1.88 20.56 1.46
N LYS A 158 1.13 20.64 2.56
CA LYS A 158 0.79 21.89 3.23
C LYS A 158 2.03 22.74 3.54
N ASP A 159 1.96 24.03 3.25
CA ASP A 159 3.04 25.02 3.38
C ASP A 159 4.25 24.72 2.45
N GLY A 160 4.05 23.94 1.41
CA GLY A 160 5.07 23.58 0.43
C GLY A 160 4.56 23.59 -1.01
N TRP A 161 4.85 22.53 -1.76
CA TRP A 161 4.40 22.42 -3.14
C TRP A 161 3.39 21.27 -3.31
N GLU A 162 2.51 21.42 -4.29
CA GLU A 162 1.48 20.48 -4.67
C GLU A 162 1.62 20.05 -6.13
N ILE A 163 0.88 18.99 -6.49
CA ILE A 163 0.77 18.54 -7.89
C ILE A 163 -0.32 19.38 -8.54
N ASP A 164 0.07 20.24 -9.45
CA ASP A 164 -0.84 21.10 -10.23
C ASP A 164 -1.09 20.53 -11.63
N HIS A 165 -2.30 20.73 -12.13
CA HIS A 165 -2.66 20.51 -13.53
C HIS A 165 -2.44 21.82 -14.31
N ILE A 166 -1.51 21.82 -15.27
CA ILE A 166 -1.24 23.00 -16.13
C ILE A 166 -2.54 23.49 -16.74
N ARG A 167 -3.24 22.64 -17.48
CA ARG A 167 -4.63 22.83 -17.90
C ARG A 167 -5.54 22.34 -16.78
N PRO A 168 -6.38 23.19 -16.19
CA PRO A 168 -7.17 22.87 -15.01
C PRO A 168 -8.04 21.61 -15.18
N LEU A 169 -8.13 20.80 -14.13
CA LEU A 169 -8.90 19.55 -14.11
C LEU A 169 -10.37 19.78 -14.52
N SER A 170 -10.97 20.91 -14.17
CA SER A 170 -12.34 21.27 -14.51
C SER A 170 -12.59 21.51 -16.00
N TRP A 171 -11.55 21.59 -16.81
CA TRP A 171 -11.65 21.77 -18.28
C TRP A 171 -11.72 20.45 -19.04
N PHE A 172 -11.58 19.33 -18.34
CA PHE A 172 -11.67 18.00 -18.93
C PHE A 172 -13.03 17.36 -18.68
N THR A 173 -13.42 16.51 -19.58
CA THR A 173 -14.68 15.76 -19.55
C THR A 173 -14.42 14.26 -19.51
N LYS A 174 -15.49 13.47 -19.37
CA LYS A 174 -15.44 12.01 -19.45
C LYS A 174 -14.72 11.54 -20.71
N GLY A 175 -13.82 10.59 -20.60
CA GLY A 175 -13.01 10.05 -21.69
C GLY A 175 -11.67 10.76 -21.91
N GLN A 176 -11.41 11.85 -21.21
CA GLN A 176 -10.17 12.63 -21.29
C GLN A 176 -9.23 12.38 -20.09
N GLU A 177 -9.42 11.28 -19.37
CA GLU A 177 -8.66 10.95 -18.18
C GLU A 177 -7.15 10.89 -18.46
N LYS A 178 -6.78 10.23 -19.55
CA LYS A 178 -5.39 10.06 -19.96
C LYS A 178 -4.72 11.38 -20.31
N GLU A 179 -5.44 12.27 -20.97
CA GLU A 179 -4.97 13.61 -21.33
C GLU A 179 -4.89 14.53 -20.11
N CYS A 180 -5.93 14.53 -19.27
CA CYS A 180 -5.99 15.30 -18.03
C CYS A 180 -4.81 14.98 -17.12
N PHE A 181 -4.51 13.70 -16.95
CA PHE A 181 -3.45 13.20 -16.09
C PHE A 181 -2.14 12.89 -16.83
N ALA A 182 -1.96 13.37 -18.07
CA ALA A 182 -0.70 13.22 -18.79
C ALA A 182 0.47 13.86 -18.02
N LEU A 183 1.67 13.25 -18.08
CA LEU A 183 2.87 13.79 -17.43
C LEU A 183 3.21 15.23 -17.91
N SER A 184 2.86 15.57 -19.17
CA SER A 184 2.99 16.91 -19.73
C SER A 184 2.03 17.94 -19.11
N ASN A 185 0.88 17.48 -18.60
CA ASN A 185 -0.12 18.33 -17.96
C ASN A 185 0.07 18.45 -16.44
N LEU A 186 1.03 17.73 -15.86
CA LEU A 186 1.27 17.70 -14.42
C LEU A 186 2.63 18.33 -14.08
N LYS A 187 2.64 19.23 -13.09
CA LYS A 187 3.86 19.90 -12.59
C LYS A 187 3.80 20.07 -11.07
N PRO A 188 4.94 20.17 -10.40
CA PRO A 188 4.99 20.71 -9.03
C PRO A 188 4.78 22.23 -9.08
N GLU A 189 3.93 22.72 -8.18
CA GLU A 189 3.69 24.16 -8.03
C GLU A 189 3.54 24.52 -6.54
N TRP A 190 3.96 25.73 -6.14
CA TRP A 190 3.77 26.19 -4.78
C TRP A 190 2.29 26.26 -4.41
N GLU A 191 1.94 25.86 -3.19
CA GLU A 191 0.54 25.79 -2.71
C GLU A 191 -0.18 27.12 -2.90
N GLU A 192 0.44 28.24 -2.49
CA GLU A 192 -0.13 29.58 -2.61
C GLU A 192 -0.43 29.95 -4.07
N TRP A 193 0.52 29.67 -4.96
CA TRP A 193 0.35 29.95 -6.39
C TRP A 193 -0.72 29.05 -7.02
N ASN A 194 -0.74 27.76 -6.65
CA ASN A 194 -1.74 26.79 -7.10
C ASN A 194 -3.15 27.22 -6.68
N ALA A 195 -3.31 27.66 -5.44
CA ALA A 195 -4.57 28.18 -4.91
C ALA A 195 -5.01 29.47 -5.66
N TRP A 196 -4.06 30.41 -5.91
CA TRP A 196 -4.34 31.62 -6.68
C TRP A 196 -4.71 31.33 -8.14
N LYS A 197 -3.98 30.40 -8.79
CA LYS A 197 -4.28 29.97 -10.16
C LYS A 197 -5.67 29.38 -10.29
N SER A 198 -6.10 28.52 -9.37
CA SER A 198 -7.43 27.89 -9.39
C SER A 198 -7.74 27.28 -10.77
N ASN A 199 -8.83 27.70 -11.42
CA ASN A 199 -9.24 27.22 -12.75
C ASN A 199 -8.72 28.08 -13.91
N ARG A 200 -7.74 28.94 -13.67
CA ARG A 200 -7.12 29.76 -14.73
C ARG A 200 -6.03 28.96 -15.44
N PHE A 201 -5.92 29.16 -16.74
CA PHE A 201 -4.90 28.55 -17.58
C PHE A 201 -4.03 29.65 -18.21
N GLU A 202 -2.73 29.49 -18.15
CA GLU A 202 -1.75 30.46 -18.68
C GLU A 202 -1.37 30.19 -20.16
N GLY A 203 -1.89 29.09 -20.75
CA GLY A 203 -1.69 28.75 -22.15
C GLY A 203 -2.60 29.54 -23.10
N SER A 204 -2.33 29.45 -24.43
CA SER A 204 -3.18 30.10 -25.41
C SER A 204 -4.58 29.46 -25.47
N SER A 205 -5.60 30.28 -25.54
CA SER A 205 -7.00 29.84 -25.72
C SER A 205 -7.26 29.17 -27.08
N GLU A 206 -6.38 29.40 -28.04
CA GLU A 206 -6.39 28.76 -29.38
C GLU A 206 -5.91 27.32 -29.31
N GLU A 207 -4.87 27.07 -28.54
CA GLU A 207 -4.30 25.73 -28.34
C GLU A 207 -5.19 24.83 -27.47
N TYR A 208 -5.86 25.44 -26.46
CA TYR A 208 -6.73 24.75 -25.52
C TYR A 208 -8.01 25.57 -25.24
N PRO A 209 -9.00 25.52 -26.12
CA PRO A 209 -10.23 26.28 -25.93
C PRO A 209 -10.95 25.87 -24.64
N MET A 210 -11.39 26.86 -23.88
CA MET A 210 -12.20 26.60 -22.69
C MET A 210 -13.43 25.76 -23.08
N PRO A 211 -13.75 24.67 -22.37
CA PRO A 211 -15.00 23.98 -22.58
C PRO A 211 -16.14 24.96 -22.34
N LYS A 212 -17.09 25.04 -23.29
CA LYS A 212 -18.31 25.82 -23.10
C LYS A 212 -18.96 25.37 -21.82
N LYS A 213 -19.15 26.27 -20.85
CA LYS A 213 -19.92 25.98 -19.64
C LYS A 213 -21.24 25.35 -20.07
N VAL A 214 -21.44 24.09 -19.71
CA VAL A 214 -22.77 23.47 -19.76
C VAL A 214 -23.56 24.18 -18.67
N ILE A 215 -24.33 25.17 -19.07
CA ILE A 215 -25.30 25.81 -18.19
C ILE A 215 -26.32 24.72 -17.88
N LYS A 216 -26.26 24.19 -16.65
CA LYS A 216 -27.31 23.33 -16.13
C LYS A 216 -28.52 24.26 -15.94
N ASN A 217 -29.50 24.12 -16.85
CA ASN A 217 -30.87 24.64 -16.63
C ASN A 217 -31.52 23.87 -15.50
#